data_325c72a3b3046ea028c1c5cc264f73a9
#
_entry.id   325c72a3b3046ea028c1c5cc264f73a9
#
_cell.length_a   1.000
_cell.length_b   1.000
_cell.length_c   1.000
_cell.angle_alpha   90.00
_cell.angle_beta   90.00
_cell.angle_gamma   90.00
#
_symmetry.space_group_name_H-M   'P 1'
#
loop_
_entity.id
_entity.type
_entity.pdbx_description
1 polymer ?
#
loop_
_entity_poly.entity_id
_entity_poly.type
_entity_poly.pdbx_seq_one_letter_code
_entity_poly.pdbx_strand_id
1 'polypeptide(L)'
;MQVYKLKRGFTPDIERFRDLLTECFGTEIKEKDGKLIASYGVLKEIIVWVDSKKLCVDTVSDNSGIPDDVVLDTNKRFRTFLDKGTGYSSKDRIKNAKKEVGGE
;
A
#
# COMPACT_ATOMS: atom_id res chain seq x y z
N MET A 1 9.84 3.47 4.18
CA MET A 1 9.55 2.90 2.86
C MET A 1 9.42 1.39 2.95
N GLN A 2 8.41 0.83 2.32
CA GLN A 2 8.19 -0.61 2.28
C GLN A 2 8.15 -1.08 0.83
N VAL A 3 8.71 -2.25 0.57
CA VAL A 3 8.77 -2.86 -0.75
C VAL A 3 8.08 -4.21 -0.69
N TYR A 4 7.14 -4.45 -1.60
CA TYR A 4 6.35 -5.67 -1.64
C TYR A 4 6.55 -6.37 -2.97
N LYS A 5 6.74 -7.69 -2.92
CA LYS A 5 6.75 -8.52 -4.12
C LYS A 5 5.34 -8.64 -4.66
N LEU A 6 5.22 -8.75 -5.98
CA LEU A 6 3.95 -9.02 -6.62
C LEU A 6 3.83 -10.50 -6.93
N LYS A 7 2.66 -11.05 -6.67
CA LYS A 7 2.39 -12.45 -7.00
C LYS A 7 2.41 -12.63 -8.51
N ARG A 8 2.82 -13.80 -8.96
CA ARG A 8 2.84 -14.14 -10.38
C ARG A 8 1.47 -13.89 -11.00
N GLY A 9 1.44 -13.18 -12.11
CA GLY A 9 0.21 -12.80 -12.78
C GLY A 9 -0.30 -11.42 -12.40
N PHE A 10 0.30 -10.79 -11.39
CA PHE A 10 -0.04 -9.42 -10.97
C PHE A 10 0.98 -8.47 -11.59
N THR A 11 0.52 -7.59 -12.45
CA THR A 11 1.40 -6.68 -13.17
C THR A 11 1.85 -5.49 -12.33
N PRO A 12 3.12 -5.07 -12.44
CA PRO A 12 3.62 -3.86 -11.78
C PRO A 12 3.21 -2.62 -12.58
N ASP A 13 1.91 -2.37 -12.68
CA ASP A 13 1.34 -1.29 -13.46
C ASP A 13 0.85 -0.18 -12.54
N ILE A 14 1.42 1.01 -12.69
CA ILE A 14 1.09 2.15 -11.84
C ILE A 14 -0.39 2.55 -11.96
N GLU A 15 -0.99 2.43 -13.14
CA GLU A 15 -2.41 2.74 -13.33
C GLU A 15 -3.31 1.78 -12.57
N ARG A 16 -2.93 0.52 -12.51
CA ARG A 16 -3.67 -0.48 -11.72
C ARG A 16 -3.66 -0.11 -10.23
N PHE A 17 -2.53 0.32 -9.71
CA PHE A 17 -2.43 0.75 -8.32
C PHE A 17 -3.20 2.03 -8.06
N ARG A 18 -3.24 2.93 -9.03
CA ARG A 18 -4.04 4.14 -8.95
C ARG A 18 -5.53 3.79 -8.80
N ASP A 19 -6.03 2.89 -9.63
CA ASP A 19 -7.41 2.43 -9.56
C ASP A 19 -7.71 1.76 -8.21
N LEU A 20 -6.78 0.96 -7.71
CA LEU A 20 -6.93 0.31 -6.41
C LEU A 20 -6.95 1.31 -5.27
N LEU A 21 -6.12 2.33 -5.31
CA LEU A 21 -6.13 3.40 -4.30
C LEU A 21 -7.47 4.12 -4.30
N THR A 22 -7.99 4.44 -5.48
CA THR A 22 -9.30 5.07 -5.61
C THR A 22 -10.40 4.17 -5.07
N GLU A 23 -10.36 2.88 -5.38
CA GLU A 23 -11.35 1.91 -4.92
C GLU A 23 -11.31 1.73 -3.40
N CYS A 24 -10.11 1.59 -2.83
CA CYS A 24 -9.94 1.30 -1.42
C CYS A 24 -10.16 2.52 -0.52
N PHE A 25 -9.71 3.67 -0.94
CA PHE A 25 -9.77 4.89 -0.13
C PHE A 25 -10.84 5.88 -0.57
N GLY A 26 -11.29 5.80 -1.81
CA GLY A 26 -12.31 6.71 -2.33
C GLY A 26 -11.89 8.17 -2.36
N THR A 27 -10.60 8.44 -2.41
CA THR A 27 -10.03 9.79 -2.40
C THR A 27 -9.37 10.11 -3.73
N GLU A 28 -9.14 11.40 -3.96
CA GLU A 28 -8.41 11.85 -5.14
C GLU A 28 -6.97 11.39 -5.08
N ILE A 29 -6.49 10.85 -6.19
CA ILE A 29 -5.11 10.38 -6.31
C ILE A 29 -4.34 11.36 -7.21
N LYS A 30 -3.24 11.88 -6.69
CA LYS A 30 -2.36 12.76 -7.44
C LYS A 30 -1.19 11.95 -7.97
N GLU A 31 -0.72 12.31 -9.14
CA GLU A 31 0.46 11.66 -9.74
C GLU A 31 1.55 12.70 -9.92
N LYS A 32 2.75 12.39 -9.44
CA LYS A 32 3.90 13.29 -9.56
C LYS A 32 5.16 12.45 -9.70
N ASP A 33 5.91 12.71 -10.77
CA ASP A 33 7.21 12.04 -11.02
C ASP A 33 7.10 10.51 -11.02
N GLY A 34 6.01 9.98 -11.59
CA GLY A 34 5.77 8.54 -11.63
C GLY A 34 5.32 7.93 -10.31
N LYS A 35 5.00 8.76 -9.33
CA LYS A 35 4.51 8.31 -8.02
C LYS A 35 3.07 8.74 -7.83
N LEU A 36 2.30 7.87 -7.18
CA LEU A 36 0.92 8.16 -6.81
C LEU A 36 0.89 8.68 -5.38
N ILE A 37 0.16 9.77 -5.15
CA ILE A 37 0.08 10.40 -3.84
C ILE A 37 -1.38 10.50 -3.44
N ALA A 38 -1.70 9.99 -2.25
CA ALA A 38 -3.04 10.02 -1.68
C ALA A 38 -2.96 10.35 -0.20
N SER A 39 -4.11 10.63 0.40
CA SER A 39 -4.23 10.80 1.84
C SER A 39 -5.58 10.27 2.29
N TYR A 40 -5.63 9.66 3.47
CA TYR A 40 -6.87 9.12 4.02
C TYR A 40 -6.72 8.87 5.52
N GLY A 41 -7.70 9.30 6.29
CA GLY A 41 -7.74 9.02 7.74
C GLY A 41 -6.48 9.44 8.46
N VAL A 42 -5.83 8.50 9.13
CA VAL A 42 -4.57 8.75 9.86
C VAL A 42 -3.37 8.85 8.95
N LEU A 43 -3.51 8.46 7.69
CA LEU A 43 -2.42 8.54 6.72
C LEU A 43 -2.47 9.91 6.04
N LYS A 44 -1.62 10.81 6.46
CA LYS A 44 -1.52 12.13 5.87
C LYS A 44 -1.04 12.06 4.43
N GLU A 45 -0.18 11.10 4.15
CA GLU A 45 0.37 10.91 2.82
C GLU A 45 0.64 9.43 2.58
N ILE A 46 0.18 8.96 1.44
CA ILE A 46 0.46 7.62 0.96
C ILE A 46 1.13 7.80 -0.39
N ILE A 47 2.38 7.37 -0.51
CA ILE A 47 3.13 7.47 -1.76
C ILE A 47 3.34 6.06 -2.30
N VAL A 48 2.91 5.82 -3.53
CA VAL A 48 2.98 4.51 -4.16
C VAL A 48 3.69 4.64 -5.50
N TRP A 49 4.66 3.77 -5.75
CA TRP A 49 5.33 3.70 -7.04
C TRP A 49 5.78 2.28 -7.31
N VAL A 50 6.28 2.06 -8.51
CA VAL A 50 6.79 0.75 -8.94
C VAL A 50 8.28 0.88 -9.22
N ASP A 51 9.07 -0.04 -8.66
CA ASP A 51 10.50 -0.10 -8.90
C ASP A 51 10.93 -1.56 -8.97
N SER A 52 11.68 -1.89 -10.00
CA SER A 52 12.18 -3.26 -10.24
C SER A 52 11.07 -4.31 -10.19
N LYS A 53 9.91 -3.99 -10.76
CA LYS A 53 8.73 -4.85 -10.80
C LYS A 53 8.16 -5.17 -9.41
N LYS A 54 8.42 -4.31 -8.44
CA LYS A 54 7.90 -4.43 -7.08
C LYS A 54 7.07 -3.21 -6.73
N LEU A 55 6.11 -3.41 -5.85
CA LEU A 55 5.29 -2.32 -5.33
C LEU A 55 6.03 -1.64 -4.18
N CYS A 56 6.30 -0.35 -4.33
CA CYS A 56 6.94 0.44 -3.28
C CYS A 56 5.93 1.39 -2.66
N VAL A 57 5.91 1.45 -1.34
CA VAL A 57 4.95 2.27 -0.59
C VAL A 57 5.69 3.03 0.51
N ASP A 58 5.41 4.32 0.60
CA ASP A 58 5.86 5.14 1.71
C ASP A 58 4.64 5.84 2.30
N THR A 59 4.57 5.93 3.61
CA THR A 59 3.42 6.55 4.28
C THR A 59 3.88 7.49 5.37
N VAL A 60 3.10 8.57 5.54
CA VAL A 60 3.25 9.48 6.68
C VAL A 60 1.95 9.42 7.46
N SER A 61 2.02 9.07 8.72
CA SER A 61 0.84 8.95 9.58
C SER A 61 0.88 9.95 10.72
N ASP A 62 -0.32 10.35 11.16
CA ASP A 62 -0.49 11.21 12.32
C ASP A 62 -1.71 10.74 13.09
N ASN A 63 -1.49 10.17 14.26
CA ASN A 63 -2.56 9.62 15.10
C ASN A 63 -3.06 10.62 16.15
N SER A 64 -2.52 11.83 16.18
CA SER A 64 -2.88 12.82 17.20
C SER A 64 -4.35 13.23 17.07
N GLY A 65 -5.12 12.98 18.13
CA GLY A 65 -6.53 13.38 18.19
C GLY A 65 -7.46 12.61 17.26
N ILE A 66 -7.00 11.50 16.71
CA ILE A 66 -7.81 10.67 15.80
C ILE A 66 -8.43 9.50 16.57
N PRO A 67 -9.75 9.28 16.46
CA PRO A 67 -10.41 8.15 17.13
C PRO A 67 -9.89 6.80 16.66
N ASP A 68 -9.93 5.81 17.54
CA ASP A 68 -9.45 4.46 17.25
C ASP A 68 -10.18 3.81 16.08
N ASP A 69 -11.47 4.07 15.93
CA ASP A 69 -12.25 3.52 14.83
C ASP A 69 -11.75 4.02 13.47
N VAL A 70 -11.32 5.27 13.40
CA VAL A 70 -10.72 5.83 12.17
C VAL A 70 -9.37 5.17 11.89
N VAL A 71 -8.56 4.95 12.93
CA VAL A 71 -7.28 4.26 12.80
C VAL A 71 -7.48 2.85 12.26
N LEU A 72 -8.43 2.12 12.83
CA LEU A 72 -8.73 0.75 12.40
C LEU A 72 -9.25 0.71 10.96
N ASP A 73 -10.14 1.63 10.60
CA ASP A 73 -10.67 1.72 9.25
C ASP A 73 -9.57 2.00 8.23
N THR A 74 -8.70 2.96 8.54
CA THR A 74 -7.58 3.32 7.68
C THR A 74 -6.66 2.12 7.44
N ASN A 75 -6.29 1.42 8.51
CA ASN A 75 -5.42 0.25 8.42
C ASN A 75 -6.06 -0.88 7.62
N LYS A 76 -7.37 -1.08 7.80
CA LYS A 76 -8.11 -2.11 7.07
C LYS A 76 -8.11 -1.82 5.57
N ARG A 77 -8.37 -0.58 5.19
CA ARG A 77 -8.37 -0.17 3.78
C ARG A 77 -6.98 -0.30 3.17
N PHE A 78 -5.96 0.09 3.90
CA PHE A 78 -4.57 -0.03 3.45
C PHE A 78 -4.19 -1.49 3.21
N ARG A 79 -4.55 -2.38 4.14
CA ARG A 79 -4.29 -3.82 3.96
C ARG A 79 -5.03 -4.38 2.75
N THR A 80 -6.28 -3.97 2.55
CA THR A 80 -7.06 -4.37 1.38
C THR A 80 -6.38 -3.93 0.09
N PHE A 81 -5.87 -2.71 0.06
CA PHE A 81 -5.10 -2.20 -1.08
C PHE A 81 -3.88 -3.08 -1.36
N LEU A 82 -3.12 -3.41 -0.33
CA LEU A 82 -1.94 -4.27 -0.48
C LEU A 82 -2.31 -5.67 -0.93
N ASP A 83 -3.38 -6.25 -0.38
CA ASP A 83 -3.86 -7.58 -0.77
C ASP A 83 -4.20 -7.64 -2.27
N LYS A 84 -4.95 -6.65 -2.74
CA LYS A 84 -5.36 -6.57 -4.14
C LYS A 84 -4.19 -6.19 -5.06
N GLY A 85 -3.30 -5.35 -4.58
CA GLY A 85 -2.17 -4.88 -5.36
C GLY A 85 -1.09 -5.94 -5.54
N THR A 86 -0.76 -6.67 -4.48
CA THR A 86 0.31 -7.67 -4.50
C THR A 86 -0.18 -9.08 -4.83
N GLY A 87 -1.45 -9.35 -4.59
CA GLY A 87 -2.01 -10.71 -4.70
C GLY A 87 -1.72 -11.58 -3.48
N TYR A 88 -1.06 -11.05 -2.46
CA TYR A 88 -0.77 -11.75 -1.22
C TYR A 88 -1.60 -11.18 -0.08
N SER A 89 -2.14 -12.05 0.77
CA SER A 89 -2.80 -11.62 2.00
C SER A 89 -1.77 -11.07 3.01
N SER A 90 -2.24 -10.42 4.08
CA SER A 90 -1.36 -9.91 5.13
C SER A 90 -0.48 -11.02 5.70
N LYS A 91 -1.06 -12.20 5.91
CA LYS A 91 -0.33 -13.37 6.42
C LYS A 91 0.78 -13.79 5.46
N ASP A 92 0.49 -13.83 4.17
CA ASP A 92 1.46 -14.20 3.15
C ASP A 92 2.57 -13.16 3.03
N ARG A 93 2.23 -11.87 3.14
CA ARG A 93 3.23 -10.81 3.10
C ARG A 93 4.21 -10.91 4.27
N ILE A 94 3.72 -11.19 5.47
CA ILE A 94 4.55 -11.39 6.66
C ILE A 94 5.46 -12.60 6.47
N LYS A 95 4.91 -13.69 5.94
CA LYS A 95 5.67 -14.90 5.67
C LYS A 95 6.79 -14.65 4.66
N ASN A 96 6.49 -13.91 3.59
CA ASN A 96 7.48 -13.57 2.58
C ASN A 96 8.59 -12.68 3.14
N ALA A 97 8.24 -11.71 3.97
CA ALA A 97 9.22 -10.84 4.63
C ALA A 97 10.14 -11.64 5.55
N LYS A 98 9.58 -12.55 6.34
CA LYS A 98 10.39 -13.43 7.21
C LYS A 98 11.30 -14.33 6.40
N LYS A 99 10.83 -14.84 5.27
CA LYS A 99 11.62 -15.68 4.40
C LYS A 99 12.80 -14.92 3.80
N GLU A 100 12.60 -13.68 3.42
CA GLU A 100 13.67 -12.84 2.88
C GLU A 100 14.73 -12.51 3.94
N VAL A 101 14.30 -12.27 5.18
CA VAL A 101 15.20 -11.94 6.29
C VAL A 101 15.77 -13.19 6.93
N GLY A 102 14.93 -14.20 7.17
CA GLY A 102 15.31 -15.41 7.86
C GLY A 102 15.96 -16.48 6.99
N GLY A 103 15.93 -16.32 5.68
CA GLY A 103 16.54 -17.25 4.75
C GLY A 103 18.06 -17.12 4.61
N GLU A 104 18.59 -16.22 5.34
CA GLU A 104 20.02 -15.95 5.37
C GLU A 104 20.83 -17.05 6.02
#